data_eecc2195f7ecc6a48c19f82074512116
#
_entry.id   eecc2195f7ecc6a48c19f82074512116
#
_cell.length_a   1.000
_cell.length_b   1.000
_cell.length_c   1.000
_cell.angle_alpha   90.00
_cell.angle_beta   90.00
_cell.angle_gamma   90.00
#
_symmetry.space_group_name_H-M   'P 1'
#
loop_
_entity.id
_entity.type
_entity.pdbx_description
1 polymer ?
#
loop_
_entity_poly.entity_id
_entity_poly.type
_entity_poly.pdbx_seq_one_letter_code
_entity_poly.pdbx_strand_id
1 'polypeptide(L)'
;MNMRHFWIAAIIIFIISGCSSYVRISDIKEDPMKYSNKQISVKGRVSETFAIPFMNKGMYEISDDRDSIWAMGKGDVPFRGDRVIVTGKVKTAVMVSNKTFGTVIVED
;
A
#
# COMPACT_ATOMS: atom_id res chain seq x y z
N MET A 1 14.33 33.54 25.90
CA MET A 1 13.31 33.90 24.91
C MET A 1 13.46 33.17 23.61
N ASN A 2 14.68 33.03 23.14
CA ASN A 2 14.92 32.30 21.88
C ASN A 2 14.62 30.80 21.96
N MET A 3 14.59 30.24 23.16
CA MET A 3 14.30 28.83 23.36
C MET A 3 12.89 28.44 22.93
N ARG A 4 11.89 29.32 23.10
CA ARG A 4 10.53 29.03 22.69
C ARG A 4 10.41 28.83 21.17
N HIS A 5 11.05 29.70 20.40
CA HIS A 5 11.02 29.59 18.95
C HIS A 5 11.76 28.36 18.46
N PHE A 6 12.83 28.00 19.13
CA PHE A 6 13.59 26.80 18.81
C PHE A 6 12.75 25.54 19.00
N TRP A 7 12.00 25.45 20.09
CA TRP A 7 11.15 24.30 20.36
C TRP A 7 10.02 24.18 19.33
N ILE A 8 9.39 25.28 18.97
CA ILE A 8 8.33 25.30 17.99
C ILE A 8 8.84 24.84 16.62
N ALA A 9 10.01 25.31 16.22
CA ALA A 9 10.63 24.89 14.96
C ALA A 9 10.92 23.38 14.95
N ALA A 10 11.43 22.84 16.05
CA ALA A 10 11.68 21.41 16.16
C ALA A 10 10.42 20.58 16.04
N ILE A 11 9.33 21.01 16.63
CA ILE A 11 8.04 20.33 16.55
C ILE A 11 7.51 20.34 15.11
N ILE A 12 7.63 21.46 14.42
CA ILE A 12 7.19 21.57 13.02
C ILE A 12 7.98 20.62 12.12
N ILE A 13 9.30 20.55 12.30
CA ILE A 13 10.15 19.64 11.53
C ILE A 13 9.75 18.19 11.77
N PHE A 14 9.45 17.82 13.00
CA PHE A 14 9.01 16.47 13.35
C PHE A 14 7.69 16.12 12.65
N ILE A 15 6.71 17.04 12.63
CA ILE A 15 5.45 16.83 11.96
C ILE A 15 5.66 16.63 10.46
N ILE A 16 6.52 17.41 9.83
CA ILE A 16 6.82 17.29 8.40
C ILE A 16 7.44 15.93 8.10
N SER A 17 8.40 15.48 8.91
CA SER A 17 9.03 14.18 8.71
C SER A 17 8.08 13.01 8.98
N GLY A 18 7.02 13.22 9.78
CA GLY A 18 6.00 12.22 10.03
C GLY A 18 4.95 12.09 8.94
N CYS A 19 4.91 13.01 7.99
CA CYS A 19 4.00 12.92 6.85
C CYS A 19 4.52 11.90 5.85
N SER A 20 4.21 10.63 6.10
CA SER A 20 4.52 9.58 5.14
C SER A 20 3.69 9.79 3.88
N SER A 21 4.34 9.69 2.76
CA SER A 21 3.73 9.93 1.47
C SER A 21 2.93 8.73 1.00
N TYR A 22 1.71 8.98 0.54
CA TYR A 22 0.96 7.99 -0.22
C TYR A 22 1.47 8.01 -1.65
N VAL A 23 1.55 6.82 -2.24
CA VAL A 23 1.97 6.65 -3.62
C VAL A 23 0.73 6.32 -4.44
N ARG A 24 0.65 6.84 -5.65
CA ARG A 24 -0.43 6.50 -6.56
C ARG A 24 -0.22 5.11 -7.14
N ILE A 25 -1.31 4.38 -7.33
CA ILE A 25 -1.24 3.04 -7.91
C ILE A 25 -0.61 3.09 -9.31
N SER A 26 -0.98 4.07 -10.12
CA SER A 26 -0.41 4.23 -11.46
C SER A 26 1.10 4.42 -11.44
N ASP A 27 1.63 5.15 -10.47
CA ASP A 27 3.08 5.36 -10.35
C ASP A 27 3.81 4.04 -10.11
N ILE A 28 3.25 3.19 -9.26
CA ILE A 28 3.85 1.87 -8.98
C ILE A 28 3.82 1.00 -10.24
N LYS A 29 2.71 0.99 -10.96
CA LYS A 29 2.54 0.15 -12.14
C LYS A 29 3.37 0.62 -13.33
N GLU A 30 3.60 1.92 -13.45
CA GLU A 30 4.43 2.47 -14.51
C GLU A 30 5.91 2.18 -14.30
N ASP A 31 6.37 2.17 -13.05
CA ASP A 31 7.78 1.92 -12.73
C ASP A 31 7.89 1.02 -11.49
N PRO A 32 7.55 -0.26 -11.60
CA PRO A 32 7.57 -1.17 -10.46
C PRO A 32 8.97 -1.31 -9.84
N MET A 33 10.01 -1.22 -10.64
CA MET A 33 11.39 -1.38 -10.15
C MET A 33 11.78 -0.26 -9.20
N LYS A 34 11.27 0.95 -9.42
CA LYS A 34 11.53 2.08 -8.54
C LYS A 34 11.02 1.82 -7.12
N TYR A 35 9.92 1.10 -7.00
CA TYR A 35 9.27 0.85 -5.71
C TYR A 35 9.53 -0.55 -5.17
N SER A 36 10.25 -1.39 -5.91
CA SER A 36 10.50 -2.78 -5.53
C SER A 36 11.16 -2.89 -4.16
N ASN A 37 10.59 -3.70 -3.29
CA ASN A 37 11.03 -3.92 -1.90
C ASN A 37 10.98 -2.68 -1.01
N LYS A 38 10.37 -1.60 -1.48
CA LYS A 38 10.18 -0.40 -0.67
C LYS A 38 8.82 -0.45 0.01
N GLN A 39 8.77 0.03 1.24
CA GLN A 39 7.53 0.19 1.96
C GLN A 39 6.80 1.43 1.48
N ILE A 40 5.56 1.25 1.03
CA ILE A 40 4.73 2.33 0.53
C ILE A 40 3.33 2.22 1.11
N SER A 41 2.55 3.27 0.96
CA SER A 41 1.13 3.28 1.31
C SER A 41 0.32 3.75 0.13
N VAL A 42 -0.77 3.06 -0.14
CA VAL A 42 -1.73 3.45 -1.18
C VAL A 42 -3.12 3.54 -0.60
N LYS A 43 -3.93 4.40 -1.18
CA LYS A 43 -5.35 4.57 -0.83
C LYS A 43 -6.20 4.11 -2.00
N GLY A 44 -7.29 3.48 -1.70
CA GLY A 44 -8.23 3.09 -2.73
C GLY A 44 -9.44 2.39 -2.17
N ARG A 45 -10.21 1.80 -3.08
CA ARG A 45 -11.40 1.04 -2.75
C ARG A 45 -11.23 -0.39 -3.23
N VAL A 46 -11.65 -1.35 -2.43
CA VAL A 46 -11.57 -2.75 -2.79
C VAL A 46 -12.55 -3.03 -3.93
N SER A 47 -12.04 -3.48 -5.07
CA SER A 47 -12.82 -3.79 -6.26
C SER A 47 -13.02 -5.27 -6.46
N GLU A 48 -12.09 -6.10 -6.01
CA GLU A 48 -12.12 -7.55 -6.16
C GLU A 48 -11.49 -8.22 -4.96
N THR A 49 -11.88 -9.46 -4.69
CA THR A 49 -11.25 -10.28 -3.64
C THR A 49 -10.95 -11.67 -4.19
N PHE A 50 -9.89 -12.28 -3.67
CA PHE A 50 -9.47 -13.63 -4.05
C PHE A 50 -8.97 -14.35 -2.79
N ALA A 51 -9.72 -15.32 -2.30
CA ALA A 51 -9.34 -16.10 -1.13
C ALA A 51 -8.34 -17.19 -1.56
N ILE A 52 -7.24 -17.32 -0.83
CA ILE A 52 -6.25 -18.36 -1.09
C ILE A 52 -6.71 -19.63 -0.37
N PRO A 53 -6.97 -20.74 -1.10
CA PRO A 53 -7.43 -21.98 -0.47
C PRO A 53 -6.43 -22.47 0.57
N PHE A 54 -6.95 -23.00 1.70
CA PHE A 54 -6.20 -23.58 2.80
C PHE A 54 -5.28 -22.63 3.56
N MET A 55 -5.39 -21.31 3.32
CA MET A 55 -4.61 -20.31 4.03
C MET A 55 -5.55 -19.24 4.59
N ASN A 56 -5.21 -18.72 5.78
CA ASN A 56 -5.92 -17.58 6.37
C ASN A 56 -5.45 -16.27 5.74
N LYS A 57 -5.20 -16.29 4.46
CA LYS A 57 -4.75 -15.13 3.70
C LYS A 57 -5.59 -15.02 2.45
N GLY A 58 -5.70 -13.82 1.96
CA GLY A 58 -6.37 -13.58 0.71
C GLY A 58 -5.74 -12.41 0.00
N MET A 59 -6.10 -12.27 -1.26
CA MET A 59 -5.69 -11.13 -2.06
C MET A 59 -6.90 -10.27 -2.33
N TYR A 60 -6.67 -8.98 -2.44
CA TYR A 60 -7.73 -8.05 -2.80
C TYR A 60 -7.16 -7.00 -3.74
N GLU A 61 -7.98 -6.59 -4.68
CA GLU A 61 -7.63 -5.55 -5.63
C GLU A 61 -8.08 -4.20 -5.10
N ILE A 62 -7.17 -3.24 -5.13
CA ILE A 62 -7.45 -1.87 -4.71
C ILE A 62 -7.47 -1.01 -5.96
N SER A 63 -8.50 -0.21 -6.11
CA SER A 63 -8.64 0.70 -7.25
C SER A 63 -8.75 2.13 -6.76
N ASP A 64 -8.04 3.01 -7.41
CA ASP A 64 -8.27 4.45 -7.31
C ASP A 64 -9.03 4.91 -8.57
N ASP A 65 -9.05 6.21 -8.84
CA ASP A 65 -9.76 6.74 -10.01
C ASP A 65 -9.04 6.51 -11.33
N ARG A 66 -7.84 5.93 -11.33
CA ARG A 66 -7.05 5.73 -12.56
C ARG A 66 -6.64 4.30 -12.80
N ASP A 67 -6.30 3.56 -11.76
CA ASP A 67 -5.67 2.26 -11.90
C ASP A 67 -6.01 1.36 -10.72
N SER A 68 -5.58 0.11 -10.80
CA SER A 68 -5.79 -0.86 -9.75
C SER A 68 -4.52 -1.70 -9.54
N ILE A 69 -4.37 -2.23 -8.33
CA ILE A 69 -3.25 -3.09 -7.97
C ILE A 69 -3.74 -4.13 -6.96
N TRP A 70 -3.18 -5.33 -7.03
CA TRP A 70 -3.48 -6.37 -6.06
C TRP A 70 -2.63 -6.20 -4.82
N ALA A 71 -3.21 -6.54 -3.67
CA ALA A 71 -2.53 -6.57 -2.40
C ALA A 71 -2.68 -7.95 -1.78
N MET A 72 -1.62 -8.44 -1.16
CA MET A 72 -1.67 -9.67 -0.39
C MET A 72 -1.89 -9.31 1.06
N GLY A 73 -3.05 -9.70 1.59
CA GLY A 73 -3.40 -9.44 2.96
C GLY A 73 -2.67 -10.33 3.94
N LYS A 74 -2.54 -9.83 5.16
CA LYS A 74 -1.87 -10.53 6.23
C LYS A 74 -2.85 -11.27 7.14
N GLY A 75 -4.11 -10.92 7.06
CA GLY A 75 -5.19 -11.50 7.86
C GLY A 75 -6.49 -11.47 7.09
N ASP A 76 -7.54 -10.99 7.72
CA ASP A 76 -8.85 -10.89 7.11
C ASP A 76 -8.83 -9.99 5.88
N VAL A 77 -9.49 -10.45 4.82
CA VAL A 77 -9.60 -9.70 3.57
C VAL A 77 -10.73 -8.69 3.74
N PRO A 78 -10.51 -7.42 3.38
CA PRO A 78 -11.59 -6.44 3.40
C PRO A 78 -12.68 -6.78 2.40
N PHE A 79 -13.85 -6.18 2.56
CA PHE A 79 -14.98 -6.43 1.68
C PHE A 79 -14.93 -5.53 0.44
N ARG A 80 -15.47 -6.04 -0.65
CA ARG A 80 -15.65 -5.24 -1.87
C ARG A 80 -16.41 -3.96 -1.54
N GLY A 81 -15.90 -2.83 -2.01
CA GLY A 81 -16.48 -1.53 -1.76
C GLY A 81 -15.87 -0.77 -0.60
N ASP A 82 -15.11 -1.45 0.27
CA ASP A 82 -14.47 -0.80 1.40
C ASP A 82 -13.38 0.17 0.93
N ARG A 83 -13.29 1.30 1.59
CA ARG A 83 -12.15 2.20 1.43
C ARG A 83 -11.04 1.74 2.35
N VAL A 84 -9.85 1.61 1.79
CA VAL A 84 -8.71 1.07 2.53
C VAL A 84 -7.45 1.91 2.30
N ILE A 85 -6.57 1.87 3.28
CA ILE A 85 -5.20 2.33 3.17
C ILE A 85 -4.33 1.11 3.37
N VAL A 86 -3.53 0.77 2.36
CA VAL A 86 -2.68 -0.41 2.41
C VAL A 86 -1.23 0.02 2.50
N THR A 87 -0.55 -0.46 3.53
CA THR A 87 0.88 -0.22 3.73
C THR A 87 1.60 -1.55 3.63
N GLY A 88 2.61 -1.60 2.80
CA GLY A 88 3.38 -2.81 2.59
C GLY A 88 4.49 -2.61 1.60
N LYS A 89 5.13 -3.71 1.22
CA LYS A 89 6.22 -3.70 0.27
C LYS A 89 5.75 -4.11 -1.11
N VAL A 90 6.29 -3.44 -2.10
CA VAL A 90 6.01 -3.77 -3.51
C VAL A 90 6.83 -4.98 -3.92
N LYS A 91 6.17 -5.98 -4.46
CA LYS A 91 6.79 -7.18 -5.02
C LYS A 91 6.36 -7.35 -6.47
N THR A 92 7.26 -7.83 -7.29
CA THR A 92 6.99 -8.04 -8.71
C THR A 92 6.90 -9.53 -9.03
N ALA A 93 6.21 -9.86 -10.13
CA ALA A 93 6.11 -11.23 -10.64
C ALA A 93 5.54 -12.23 -9.62
N VAL A 94 4.49 -11.83 -8.91
CA VAL A 94 3.87 -12.68 -7.88
C VAL A 94 2.87 -13.63 -8.53
N MET A 95 2.97 -14.90 -8.19
CA MET A 95 2.05 -15.94 -8.62
C MET A 95 1.47 -16.64 -7.39
N VAL A 96 0.16 -16.80 -7.34
CA VAL A 96 -0.55 -17.47 -6.24
C VAL A 96 -1.57 -18.43 -6.84
N SER A 97 -1.54 -19.69 -6.41
CA SER A 97 -2.49 -20.72 -6.87
C SER A 97 -2.59 -20.81 -8.39
N ASN A 98 -1.45 -20.76 -9.08
CA ASN A 98 -1.33 -20.79 -10.55
C ASN A 98 -1.91 -19.57 -11.25
N LYS A 99 -2.27 -18.51 -10.51
CA LYS A 99 -2.71 -17.24 -11.06
C LYS A 99 -1.62 -16.21 -10.91
N THR A 100 -1.31 -15.52 -12.01
CA THR A 100 -0.29 -14.47 -12.02
C THR A 100 -0.93 -13.13 -11.66
N PHE A 101 -0.42 -12.48 -10.65
CA PHE A 101 -0.90 -11.16 -10.22
C PHE A 101 0.03 -10.03 -10.65
N GLY A 102 1.26 -10.35 -11.06
CA GLY A 102 2.24 -9.36 -11.47
C GLY A 102 2.80 -8.57 -10.30
N THR A 103 2.70 -7.25 -10.38
CA THR A 103 3.15 -6.36 -9.30
C THR A 103 2.07 -6.29 -8.22
N VAL A 104 2.43 -6.58 -6.98
CA VAL A 104 1.50 -6.56 -5.85
C VAL A 104 2.13 -5.83 -4.67
N ILE A 105 1.26 -5.42 -3.73
CA ILE A 105 1.67 -4.90 -2.44
C ILE A 105 1.48 -6.01 -1.43
N VAL A 106 2.54 -6.38 -0.73
CA VAL A 106 2.47 -7.34 0.36
C VAL A 106 2.37 -6.58 1.67
N GLU A 107 1.23 -6.70 2.35
CA GLU A 107 1.01 -6.00 3.62
C GLU A 107 2.06 -6.36 4.65
N ASP A 108 2.42 -5.37 5.44
CA ASP A 108 3.35 -5.55 6.56
C ASP A 108 2.77 -6.38 7.70
#